data_55f1910eab7349e69bf1e5d6d3340fc3
#
_entry.id   55f1910eab7349e69bf1e5d6d3340fc3
#
_cell.length_a   1.000
_cell.length_b   1.000
_cell.length_c   1.000
_cell.angle_alpha   90.00
_cell.angle_beta   90.00
_cell.angle_gamma   90.00
#
_symmetry.space_group_name_H-M   'P 1'
#
loop_
_entity.id
_entity.type
_entity.pdbx_description
1 polymer ?
#
loop_
_entity_poly.entity_id
_entity_poly.type
_entity_poly.pdbx_seq_one_letter_code
_entity_poly.pdbx_strand_id
1 'polypeptide(L)'
;RPVSLTWAEYWVTITAVQTEVREEAKRKVIEFLEKKNLRITDQRRVIIDTVFDTEEHFTAEQLLEWAREKDRHVSRATVYRTLPLLTESNLVHEMDFGKPYKFYDPNYSDHPNHNHLICEDCEKIVEFDSEQIDSIENEIGQKLGFTVKSQKLQLSATCDKLKKSGVCDNKVCD
;
A
#
# COMPACT_ATOMS: atom_id res chain seq x y z
N ARG A 1 -0.43 -15.42 -36.06
CA ARG A 1 -1.51 -16.01 -35.21
C ARG A 1 -1.21 -15.55 -33.78
N PRO A 2 -2.13 -14.87 -33.12
CA PRO A 2 -1.95 -14.58 -31.70
C PRO A 2 -1.98 -15.88 -30.92
N VAL A 3 -0.96 -16.13 -30.11
CA VAL A 3 -0.90 -17.27 -29.19
C VAL A 3 -1.86 -16.93 -28.06
N SER A 4 -3.01 -17.58 -28.01
CA SER A 4 -3.94 -17.47 -26.91
C SER A 4 -3.40 -18.26 -25.73
N LEU A 5 -2.87 -17.56 -24.73
CA LEU A 5 -2.52 -18.16 -23.44
C LEU A 5 -3.78 -18.76 -22.79
N THR A 6 -3.65 -19.94 -22.23
CA THR A 6 -4.71 -20.52 -21.41
C THR A 6 -4.84 -19.72 -20.10
N TRP A 7 -6.00 -19.78 -19.44
CA TRP A 7 -6.22 -19.12 -18.14
C TRP A 7 -5.19 -19.54 -17.11
N ALA A 8 -4.73 -20.78 -17.12
CA ALA A 8 -3.70 -21.28 -16.22
C ALA A 8 -2.33 -20.63 -16.51
N GLU A 9 -1.93 -20.52 -17.77
CA GLU A 9 -0.69 -19.85 -18.18
C GLU A 9 -0.73 -18.35 -17.87
N TYR A 10 -1.89 -17.71 -18.02
CA TYR A 10 -2.09 -16.31 -17.67
C TYR A 10 -1.90 -16.07 -16.17
N TRP A 11 -2.51 -16.88 -15.30
CA TRP A 11 -2.34 -16.78 -13.84
C TRP A 11 -0.90 -17.07 -13.39
N VAL A 12 -0.24 -18.06 -13.95
CA VAL A 12 1.17 -18.35 -13.65
C VAL A 12 2.07 -17.19 -14.05
N THR A 13 1.80 -16.55 -15.18
CA THR A 13 2.59 -15.39 -15.64
C THR A 13 2.39 -14.19 -14.74
N ILE A 14 1.16 -13.87 -14.32
CA ILE A 14 0.88 -12.75 -13.42
C ILE A 14 1.55 -12.96 -12.06
N THR A 15 1.42 -14.13 -11.46
CA THR A 15 2.03 -14.41 -10.15
C THR A 15 3.56 -14.35 -10.20
N ALA A 16 4.17 -14.78 -11.29
CA ALA A 16 5.62 -14.70 -11.48
C ALA A 16 6.09 -13.24 -11.59
N VAL A 17 5.39 -12.41 -12.37
CA VAL A 17 5.69 -10.98 -12.53
C VAL A 17 5.53 -10.23 -11.20
N GLN A 18 4.45 -10.48 -10.46
CA GLN A 18 4.25 -9.86 -9.14
C GLN A 18 5.34 -10.25 -8.15
N THR A 19 5.78 -11.51 -8.17
CA THR A 19 6.89 -11.97 -7.31
C THR A 19 8.20 -11.25 -7.66
N GLU A 20 8.50 -11.09 -8.94
CA GLU A 20 9.70 -10.40 -9.40
C GLU A 20 9.70 -8.91 -9.00
N VAL A 21 8.58 -8.23 -9.14
CA VAL A 21 8.40 -6.83 -8.72
C VAL A 21 8.63 -6.67 -7.22
N ARG A 22 8.07 -7.57 -6.40
CA ARG A 22 8.26 -7.54 -4.94
C ARG A 22 9.72 -7.77 -4.53
N GLU A 23 10.38 -8.74 -5.12
CA GLU A 23 11.81 -9.01 -4.84
C GLU A 23 12.70 -7.85 -5.28
N GLU A 24 12.38 -7.19 -6.39
CA GLU A 24 13.06 -5.98 -6.82
C GLU A 24 12.87 -4.83 -5.83
N ALA A 25 11.66 -4.63 -5.31
CA ALA A 25 11.38 -3.62 -4.28
C ALA A 25 12.18 -3.89 -3.00
N LYS A 26 12.20 -5.13 -2.52
CA LYS A 26 13.02 -5.53 -1.36
C LYS A 26 14.50 -5.25 -1.58
N ARG A 27 15.02 -5.58 -2.75
CA ARG A 27 16.41 -5.31 -3.11
C ARG A 27 16.74 -3.82 -3.09
N LYS A 28 15.88 -2.99 -3.69
CA LYS A 28 16.06 -1.53 -3.71
C LYS A 28 16.08 -0.92 -2.29
N VAL A 29 15.23 -1.40 -1.38
CA VAL A 29 15.27 -0.97 0.03
C VAL A 29 16.60 -1.35 0.67
N ILE A 30 17.08 -2.57 0.46
CA ILE A 30 18.34 -3.02 1.02
C ILE A 30 19.50 -2.15 0.52
N GLU A 31 19.57 -1.90 -0.78
CA GLU A 31 20.58 -1.01 -1.38
C GLU A 31 20.50 0.42 -0.83
N PHE A 32 19.28 0.93 -0.62
CA PHE A 32 19.07 2.24 -0.01
C PHE A 32 19.62 2.30 1.42
N LEU A 33 19.34 1.27 2.23
CA LEU A 33 19.86 1.18 3.60
C LEU A 33 21.39 1.07 3.64
N GLU A 34 21.99 0.29 2.75
CA GLU A 34 23.43 0.15 2.61
C GLU A 34 24.10 1.48 2.23
N LYS A 35 23.53 2.21 1.27
CA LYS A 35 24.01 3.56 0.90
C LYS A 35 23.97 4.55 2.06
N LYS A 36 23.05 4.36 3.00
CA LYS A 36 22.96 5.13 4.25
C LYS A 36 23.88 4.60 5.38
N ASN A 37 24.66 3.57 5.13
CA ASN A 37 25.47 2.87 6.14
C ASN A 37 24.64 2.32 7.31
N LEU A 38 23.39 1.93 7.05
CA LEU A 38 22.51 1.38 8.05
C LEU A 38 22.59 -0.16 8.04
N ARG A 39 22.84 -0.73 9.22
CA ARG A 39 22.89 -2.19 9.37
C ARG A 39 21.53 -2.82 9.09
N ILE A 40 21.54 -3.86 8.27
CA ILE A 40 20.38 -4.72 8.00
C ILE A 40 20.40 -5.85 9.03
N THR A 41 19.58 -5.70 10.08
CA THR A 41 19.40 -6.72 11.11
C THR A 41 18.34 -7.73 10.67
N ASP A 42 18.30 -8.91 11.29
CA ASP A 42 17.28 -9.94 10.98
C ASP A 42 15.87 -9.40 11.20
N GLN A 43 15.60 -8.70 12.31
CA GLN A 43 14.31 -8.06 12.54
C GLN A 43 13.93 -7.07 11.43
N ARG A 44 14.88 -6.26 10.95
CA ARG A 44 14.63 -5.30 9.86
C ARG A 44 14.33 -6.02 8.55
N ARG A 45 15.01 -7.14 8.28
CA ARG A 45 14.74 -7.98 7.11
C ARG A 45 13.34 -8.55 7.16
N VAL A 46 12.93 -9.13 8.30
CA VAL A 46 11.56 -9.66 8.48
C VAL A 46 10.51 -8.56 8.27
N ILE A 47 10.75 -7.34 8.75
CA ILE A 47 9.84 -6.20 8.53
C ILE A 47 9.74 -5.86 7.04
N ILE A 48 10.86 -5.75 6.33
CA ILE A 48 10.89 -5.46 4.89
C ILE A 48 10.13 -6.55 4.12
N ASP A 49 10.42 -7.82 4.39
CA ASP A 49 9.74 -8.95 3.76
C ASP A 49 8.22 -8.91 4.02
N THR A 50 7.81 -8.57 5.24
CA THR A 50 6.38 -8.49 5.60
C THR A 50 5.69 -7.35 4.84
N VAL A 51 6.33 -6.20 4.71
CA VAL A 51 5.79 -5.05 3.97
C VAL A 51 5.54 -5.38 2.50
N PHE A 52 6.51 -6.00 1.82
CA PHE A 52 6.39 -6.27 0.38
C PHE A 52 5.69 -7.61 0.05
N ASP A 53 5.38 -8.44 1.06
CA ASP A 53 4.55 -9.64 0.88
C ASP A 53 3.05 -9.32 0.97
N THR A 54 2.65 -8.15 1.47
CA THR A 54 1.25 -7.71 1.50
C THR A 54 0.93 -6.77 0.33
N GLU A 55 -0.33 -6.79 -0.10
CA GLU A 55 -0.92 -5.83 -1.05
C GLU A 55 -1.87 -4.86 -0.35
N GLU A 56 -2.08 -5.05 0.96
CA GLU A 56 -3.02 -4.26 1.74
C GLU A 56 -2.33 -3.03 2.34
N HIS A 57 -3.11 -1.96 2.49
CA HIS A 57 -2.71 -0.84 3.32
C HIS A 57 -2.67 -1.27 4.78
N PHE A 58 -1.68 -0.83 5.51
CA PHE A 58 -1.48 -1.25 6.89
C PHE A 58 -1.08 -0.09 7.80
N THR A 59 -1.34 -0.26 9.09
CA THR A 59 -0.81 0.60 10.16
C THR A 59 0.49 0.03 10.72
N ALA A 60 1.24 0.83 11.47
CA ALA A 60 2.46 0.34 12.14
C ALA A 60 2.18 -0.83 13.10
N GLU A 61 1.01 -0.83 13.75
CA GLU A 61 0.61 -1.91 14.67
C GLU A 61 0.29 -3.20 13.92
N GLN A 62 -0.46 -3.13 12.83
CA GLN A 62 -0.74 -4.29 11.98
C GLN A 62 0.56 -4.90 11.42
N LEU A 63 1.48 -4.04 10.95
CA LEU A 63 2.80 -4.51 10.50
C LEU A 63 3.56 -5.22 11.63
N LEU A 64 3.50 -4.70 12.86
CA LEU A 64 4.13 -5.34 14.01
C LEU A 64 3.53 -6.72 14.29
N GLU A 65 2.21 -6.87 14.22
CA GLU A 65 1.52 -8.14 14.40
C GLU A 65 1.94 -9.15 13.33
N TRP A 66 1.86 -8.79 12.07
CA TRP A 66 2.25 -9.66 10.95
C TRP A 66 3.73 -10.04 10.95
N ALA A 67 4.61 -9.09 11.30
CA ALA A 67 6.04 -9.37 11.42
C ALA A 67 6.34 -10.33 12.59
N ARG A 68 5.57 -10.25 13.69
CA ARG A 68 5.70 -11.16 14.83
C ARG A 68 5.19 -12.57 14.57
N GLU A 69 4.27 -12.75 13.64
CA GLU A 69 3.87 -14.08 13.15
C GLU A 69 5.04 -14.80 12.48
N LYS A 70 5.92 -14.04 11.77
CA LYS A 70 7.12 -14.57 11.13
C LYS A 70 8.30 -14.72 12.12
N ASP A 71 8.51 -13.71 12.97
CA ASP A 71 9.55 -13.70 14.02
C ASP A 71 9.06 -12.93 15.25
N ARG A 72 8.75 -13.66 16.34
CA ARG A 72 8.29 -13.10 17.61
C ARG A 72 9.25 -12.09 18.25
N HIS A 73 10.52 -12.08 17.86
CA HIS A 73 11.53 -11.16 18.41
C HIS A 73 11.48 -9.77 17.77
N VAL A 74 10.66 -9.55 16.76
CA VAL A 74 10.48 -8.22 16.18
C VAL A 74 9.94 -7.26 17.23
N SER A 75 10.69 -6.21 17.49
CA SER A 75 10.33 -5.19 18.47
C SER A 75 9.54 -4.05 17.83
N ARG A 76 8.60 -3.47 18.60
CA ARG A 76 7.88 -2.26 18.20
C ARG A 76 8.84 -1.14 17.78
N ALA A 77 9.91 -0.95 18.56
CA ALA A 77 10.92 0.08 18.27
C ALA A 77 11.59 -0.13 16.89
N THR A 78 11.82 -1.39 16.48
CA THR A 78 12.41 -1.68 15.17
C THR A 78 11.44 -1.38 14.04
N VAL A 79 10.14 -1.67 14.20
CA VAL A 79 9.10 -1.31 13.22
C VAL A 79 9.07 0.20 13.03
N TYR A 80 8.91 0.96 14.12
CA TYR A 80 8.82 2.44 14.06
C TYR A 80 10.10 3.13 13.58
N ARG A 81 11.26 2.49 13.66
CA ARG A 81 12.50 2.99 13.07
C ARG A 81 12.68 2.58 11.61
N THR A 82 12.03 1.51 11.17
CA THR A 82 12.16 1.00 9.80
C THR A 82 11.17 1.68 8.87
N LEU A 83 9.93 1.93 9.29
CA LEU A 83 8.89 2.57 8.47
C LEU A 83 9.33 3.92 7.86
N PRO A 84 9.92 4.87 8.61
CA PRO A 84 10.41 6.11 8.00
C PRO A 84 11.48 5.90 6.93
N LEU A 85 12.30 4.86 7.05
CA LEU A 85 13.31 4.52 6.05
C LEU A 85 12.68 3.96 4.77
N LEU A 86 11.60 3.19 4.91
CA LEU A 86 10.83 2.67 3.79
C LEU A 86 10.12 3.80 3.04
N THR A 87 9.54 4.77 3.74
CA THR A 87 8.92 5.95 3.11
C THR A 87 9.96 6.85 2.45
N GLU A 88 11.13 7.02 3.06
CA GLU A 88 12.23 7.80 2.48
C GLU A 88 12.81 7.14 1.22
N SER A 89 12.74 5.81 1.11
CA SER A 89 13.14 5.10 -0.11
C SER A 89 12.17 5.29 -1.29
N ASN A 90 11.01 5.91 -1.07
CA ASN A 90 9.90 6.08 -2.00
C ASN A 90 9.28 4.75 -2.51
N LEU A 91 9.50 3.65 -1.79
CA LEU A 91 8.93 2.34 -2.13
C LEU A 91 7.71 2.01 -1.27
N VAL A 92 7.46 2.80 -0.23
CA VAL A 92 6.26 2.75 0.61
C VAL A 92 5.76 4.17 0.79
N HIS A 93 4.48 4.39 0.60
CA HIS A 93 3.87 5.70 0.78
C HIS A 93 3.16 5.80 2.12
N GLU A 94 3.44 6.87 2.88
CA GLU A 94 2.72 7.19 4.10
C GLU A 94 1.47 8.01 3.78
N MET A 95 0.32 7.59 4.30
CA MET A 95 -0.97 8.24 4.09
C MET A 95 -1.57 8.71 5.41
N ASP A 96 -2.11 9.93 5.37
CA ASP A 96 -2.84 10.54 6.47
C ASP A 96 -4.33 10.65 6.13
N PHE A 97 -5.14 9.87 6.81
CA PHE A 97 -6.59 9.86 6.65
C PHE A 97 -7.32 10.59 7.80
N GLY A 98 -6.62 11.52 8.50
CA GLY A 98 -7.19 12.26 9.63
C GLY A 98 -7.40 11.40 10.89
N LYS A 99 -6.80 10.21 10.94
CA LYS A 99 -6.80 9.33 12.12
C LYS A 99 -5.58 9.63 13.01
N PRO A 100 -5.60 9.23 14.29
CA PRO A 100 -4.45 9.41 15.18
C PRO A 100 -3.24 8.53 14.82
N TYR A 101 -3.32 7.73 13.79
CA TYR A 101 -2.27 6.86 13.24
C TYR A 101 -2.21 6.98 11.72
N LYS A 102 -1.06 6.61 11.16
CA LYS A 102 -0.80 6.63 9.73
C LYS A 102 -1.06 5.26 9.11
N PHE A 103 -1.43 5.29 7.84
CA PHE A 103 -1.46 4.12 6.97
C PHE A 103 -0.27 4.14 6.03
N TYR A 104 0.12 2.96 5.58
CA TYR A 104 1.24 2.75 4.67
C TYR A 104 0.79 1.90 3.49
N ASP A 105 1.18 2.33 2.29
CA ASP A 105 0.89 1.67 1.03
C ASP A 105 2.21 1.14 0.43
N PRO A 106 2.41 -0.19 0.34
CA PRO A 106 3.60 -0.78 -0.24
C PRO A 106 3.58 -0.81 -1.76
N ASN A 107 2.45 -0.55 -2.40
CA ASN A 107 2.26 -0.65 -3.84
C ASN A 107 2.25 0.72 -4.53
N TYR A 108 2.52 1.79 -3.79
CA TYR A 108 2.45 3.16 -4.30
C TYR A 108 3.32 3.41 -5.54
N SER A 109 4.48 2.75 -5.65
CA SER A 109 5.36 2.91 -6.80
C SER A 109 4.77 2.40 -8.11
N ASP A 110 3.89 1.41 -8.02
CA ASP A 110 3.28 0.76 -9.18
C ASP A 110 2.02 1.51 -9.64
N HIS A 111 1.31 2.15 -8.70
CA HIS A 111 0.08 2.90 -8.94
C HIS A 111 0.09 4.26 -8.23
N PRO A 112 0.91 5.24 -8.66
CA PRO A 112 1.09 6.49 -7.91
C PRO A 112 -0.13 7.43 -7.94
N ASN A 113 -1.11 7.20 -8.80
CA ASN A 113 -2.24 8.09 -9.05
C ASN A 113 -3.60 7.40 -8.83
N HIS A 114 -3.73 6.55 -7.82
CA HIS A 114 -5.01 5.96 -7.48
C HIS A 114 -5.76 6.79 -6.42
N ASN A 115 -7.08 6.66 -6.45
CA ASN A 115 -7.98 7.33 -5.51
C ASN A 115 -8.34 6.38 -4.38
N HIS A 116 -8.64 6.93 -3.21
CA HIS A 116 -9.00 6.14 -2.03
C HIS A 116 -10.43 6.44 -1.57
N LEU A 117 -11.19 5.39 -1.28
CA LEU A 117 -12.43 5.46 -0.53
C LEU A 117 -12.21 4.79 0.83
N ILE A 118 -12.48 5.51 1.91
CA ILE A 118 -12.24 5.06 3.27
C ILE A 118 -13.58 4.91 3.97
N CYS A 119 -13.86 3.73 4.47
CA CYS A 119 -15.04 3.47 5.28
C CYS A 119 -14.81 3.94 6.72
N GLU A 120 -15.65 4.84 7.21
CA GLU A 120 -15.59 5.34 8.58
C GLU A 120 -16.05 4.29 9.61
N ASP A 121 -16.85 3.31 9.18
CA ASP A 121 -17.42 2.30 10.07
C ASP A 121 -16.48 1.10 10.30
N CYS A 122 -15.74 0.65 9.26
CA CYS A 122 -14.90 -0.55 9.33
C CYS A 122 -13.43 -0.30 8.94
N GLU A 123 -13.09 0.94 8.66
CA GLU A 123 -11.74 1.41 8.28
C GLU A 123 -11.17 0.74 7.01
N LYS A 124 -12.00 0.03 6.24
CA LYS A 124 -11.59 -0.51 4.96
C LYS A 124 -11.20 0.62 4.00
N ILE A 125 -10.05 0.48 3.38
CA ILE A 125 -9.56 1.32 2.30
C ILE A 125 -9.81 0.58 0.99
N VAL A 126 -10.46 1.26 0.05
CA VAL A 126 -10.69 0.75 -1.31
C VAL A 126 -10.03 1.69 -2.28
N GLU A 127 -9.14 1.16 -3.10
CA GLU A 127 -8.55 1.89 -4.21
C GLU A 127 -9.48 1.85 -5.42
N PHE A 128 -9.51 2.93 -6.17
CA PHE A 128 -10.27 2.99 -7.41
C PHE A 128 -9.67 4.00 -8.38
N ASP A 129 -9.82 3.73 -9.66
CA ASP A 129 -9.46 4.62 -10.76
C ASP A 129 -10.73 5.18 -11.40
N SER A 130 -10.65 6.41 -11.94
CA SER A 130 -11.78 7.05 -12.62
C SER A 130 -11.29 8.02 -13.68
N GLU A 131 -11.45 7.64 -14.95
CA GLU A 131 -11.15 8.51 -16.10
C GLU A 131 -11.92 9.85 -16.05
N GLN A 132 -13.10 9.86 -15.44
CA GLN A 132 -13.91 11.07 -15.30
C GLN A 132 -13.26 12.05 -14.33
N ILE A 133 -12.70 11.57 -13.22
CA ILE A 133 -11.98 12.39 -12.25
C ILE A 133 -10.72 12.95 -12.90
N ASP A 134 -9.95 12.13 -13.59
CA ASP A 134 -8.72 12.52 -14.28
C ASP A 134 -9.02 13.59 -15.35
N SER A 135 -10.12 13.44 -16.08
CA SER A 135 -10.56 14.43 -17.07
C SER A 135 -10.91 15.77 -16.43
N ILE A 136 -11.64 15.77 -15.33
CA ILE A 136 -12.04 17.00 -14.59
C ILE A 136 -10.79 17.73 -14.07
N GLU A 137 -9.85 17.02 -13.53
CA GLU A 137 -8.62 17.60 -12.99
C GLU A 137 -7.75 18.23 -14.07
N ASN A 138 -7.58 17.54 -15.19
CA ASN A 138 -6.87 18.09 -16.35
C ASN A 138 -7.56 19.35 -16.90
N GLU A 139 -8.91 19.35 -16.97
CA GLU A 139 -9.69 20.51 -17.39
C GLU A 139 -9.50 21.70 -16.44
N ILE A 140 -9.52 21.45 -15.12
CA ILE A 140 -9.30 22.50 -14.12
C ILE A 140 -7.86 23.05 -14.26
N GLY A 141 -6.87 22.16 -14.38
CA GLY A 141 -5.48 22.57 -14.58
C GLY A 141 -5.33 23.48 -15.79
N GLN A 142 -5.87 23.09 -16.94
CA GLN A 142 -5.83 23.87 -18.17
C GLN A 142 -6.53 25.22 -18.03
N LYS A 143 -7.73 25.27 -17.44
CA LYS A 143 -8.48 26.51 -17.23
C LYS A 143 -7.72 27.51 -16.35
N LEU A 144 -6.94 27.00 -15.39
CA LEU A 144 -6.15 27.82 -14.46
C LEU A 144 -4.74 28.11 -14.97
N GLY A 145 -4.33 27.54 -16.10
CA GLY A 145 -2.99 27.72 -16.67
C GLY A 145 -1.90 26.88 -16.00
N PHE A 146 -2.26 25.72 -15.43
CA PHE A 146 -1.34 24.80 -14.75
C PHE A 146 -1.34 23.42 -15.41
N THR A 147 -0.23 22.71 -15.26
CA THR A 147 -0.14 21.29 -15.58
C THR A 147 -0.19 20.51 -14.28
N VAL A 148 -1.23 19.71 -14.10
CA VAL A 148 -1.37 18.82 -12.92
C VAL A 148 -0.25 17.78 -12.95
N LYS A 149 0.48 17.60 -11.85
CA LYS A 149 1.58 16.65 -11.72
C LYS A 149 1.21 15.41 -10.92
N SER A 150 0.33 15.58 -9.95
CA SER A 150 -0.19 14.51 -9.12
C SER A 150 -1.50 14.95 -8.49
N GLN A 151 -2.34 13.99 -8.17
CA GLN A 151 -3.58 14.21 -7.46
C GLN A 151 -3.65 13.33 -6.22
N LYS A 152 -4.48 13.75 -5.27
CA LYS A 152 -4.91 12.91 -4.14
C LYS A 152 -6.39 13.14 -3.93
N LEU A 153 -7.21 12.17 -4.32
CA LEU A 153 -8.63 12.16 -3.98
C LEU A 153 -8.88 11.12 -2.90
N GLN A 154 -9.53 11.57 -1.84
CA GLN A 154 -9.97 10.73 -0.75
C GLN A 154 -11.46 10.93 -0.53
N LEU A 155 -12.21 9.86 -0.55
CA LEU A 155 -13.63 9.84 -0.23
C LEU A 155 -13.83 9.18 1.13
N SER A 156 -14.46 9.87 2.07
CA SER A 156 -14.95 9.27 3.31
C SER A 156 -16.37 8.77 3.10
N ALA A 157 -16.62 7.53 3.47
CA ALA A 157 -17.90 6.87 3.26
C ALA A 157 -18.31 6.05 4.48
N THR A 158 -19.59 5.70 4.54
CA THR A 158 -20.13 4.79 5.53
C THR A 158 -20.54 3.48 4.86
N CYS A 159 -20.44 2.35 5.59
CA CYS A 159 -20.71 1.04 5.03
C CYS A 159 -22.22 0.81 4.85
N ASP A 160 -22.70 0.80 3.60
CA ASP A 160 -24.10 0.52 3.28
C ASP A 160 -24.55 -0.87 3.72
N LYS A 161 -23.65 -1.85 3.67
CA LYS A 161 -23.94 -3.21 4.11
C LYS A 161 -24.14 -3.25 5.62
N LEU A 162 -23.28 -2.60 6.39
CA LEU A 162 -23.44 -2.51 7.85
C LEU A 162 -24.75 -1.81 8.22
N LYS A 163 -25.12 -0.73 7.53
CA LYS A 163 -26.38 -0.01 7.76
C LYS A 163 -27.60 -0.84 7.45
N LYS A 164 -27.57 -1.67 6.38
CA LYS A 164 -28.73 -2.47 5.93
C LYS A 164 -28.87 -3.80 6.69
N SER A 165 -27.78 -4.47 7.00
CA SER A 165 -27.79 -5.84 7.56
C SER A 165 -27.25 -5.94 8.98
N GLY A 166 -26.66 -4.88 9.53
CA GLY A 166 -25.96 -4.90 10.83
C GLY A 166 -24.65 -5.70 10.83
N VAL A 167 -24.22 -6.20 9.66
CA VAL A 167 -23.01 -7.02 9.53
C VAL A 167 -22.05 -6.35 8.54
N CYS A 168 -20.78 -6.25 8.91
CA CYS A 168 -19.69 -5.83 8.04
C CYS A 168 -18.69 -6.97 7.90
N ASP A 169 -18.50 -7.47 6.69
CA ASP A 169 -17.56 -8.57 6.40
C ASP A 169 -16.09 -8.18 6.62
N ASN A 170 -15.82 -6.88 6.74
CA ASN A 170 -14.47 -6.34 6.92
C ASN A 170 -14.18 -5.96 8.38
N LYS A 171 -15.18 -6.03 9.26
CA LYS A 171 -14.97 -5.82 10.69
C LYS A 171 -14.62 -7.17 11.30
N VAL A 172 -13.36 -7.31 11.71
CA VAL A 172 -12.99 -8.39 12.64
C VAL A 172 -13.79 -8.09 13.91
N CYS A 173 -14.78 -8.94 14.22
CA CYS A 173 -15.49 -8.83 15.48
C CYS A 173 -14.48 -9.16 16.58
N ASP A 174 -14.19 -8.17 17.42
CA ASP A 174 -13.51 -8.38 18.70
C ASP A 174 -14.36 -9.27 19.62
#